data_de41435d6bd449c2be028447eefde8e3
#
_entry.id   de41435d6bd449c2be028447eefde8e3
#
_cell.length_a   1.000
_cell.length_b   1.000
_cell.length_c   1.000
_cell.angle_alpha   90.00
_cell.angle_beta   90.00
_cell.angle_gamma   90.00
#
_symmetry.space_group_name_H-M   'P 1'
#
loop_
_entity.id
_entity.type
_entity.pdbx_description
1 polymer ?
#
loop_
_entity_poly.entity_id
_entity_poly.type
_entity_poly.pdbx_seq_one_letter_code
_entity_poly.pdbx_strand_id
1 'polypeptide(L)'
;MGRAFEYRRAAKEARWDKMSKVFPKLAKAITVAAKEGGTEPDMNPKLRAAIAAAKAQNMPKDNIDAAIKRASGKDSADIKTIFYDGKGAHGVQIIVECATDNPTRTVANVKAIFSKNGGEILPSGSLNFMFTRKSVFELDMPAKELDEIELELIDFGLTEIEQDDGALYIYGDYASFGTLSEGIEKLGLEAKKASLQYIANSPVSLNEEQMSEVEKLLDKLEDDDDVQAVYTNIE
;
A
#
# COMPACT_ATOMS: atom_id res chain seq x y z
N MET A 1 10.27 5.78 10.31
CA MET A 1 9.58 6.39 9.15
C MET A 1 9.52 7.88 9.37
N GLY A 2 9.87 8.68 8.36
CA GLY A 2 10.04 10.11 8.55
C GLY A 2 8.72 10.87 8.74
N ARG A 3 8.80 12.08 9.32
CA ARG A 3 7.68 13.01 9.54
C ARG A 3 6.82 13.25 8.29
N ALA A 4 7.40 13.14 7.09
CA ALA A 4 6.71 13.31 5.82
C ALA A 4 5.68 12.19 5.55
N PHE A 5 5.95 10.96 5.96
CA PHE A 5 4.98 9.86 5.87
C PHE A 5 3.76 10.12 6.76
N GLU A 6 3.97 10.62 7.98
CA GLU A 6 2.88 10.93 8.91
C GLU A 6 2.04 12.12 8.47
N TYR A 7 2.69 13.20 7.99
CA TYR A 7 2.00 14.34 7.44
C TYR A 7 1.12 13.95 6.25
N ARG A 8 1.64 13.11 5.34
CA ARG A 8 0.87 12.55 4.24
C ARG A 8 -0.24 11.60 4.70
N ARG A 9 -0.01 10.84 5.78
CA ARG A 9 -1.05 9.97 6.36
C ARG A 9 -2.24 10.77 6.85
N ALA A 10 -2.04 11.82 7.63
CA ALA A 10 -3.09 12.69 8.15
C ALA A 10 -3.83 13.43 7.01
N ALA A 11 -3.11 13.95 6.01
CA ALA A 11 -3.70 14.56 4.83
C ALA A 11 -4.47 13.54 3.97
N LYS A 12 -4.00 12.31 3.87
CA LYS A 12 -4.65 11.21 3.17
C LYS A 12 -5.95 10.79 3.86
N GLU A 13 -5.94 10.67 5.19
CA GLU A 13 -7.14 10.36 5.98
C GLU A 13 -8.20 11.46 5.87
N ALA A 14 -7.82 12.74 5.89
CA ALA A 14 -8.75 13.86 5.69
C ALA A 14 -9.38 13.90 4.28
N ARG A 15 -8.68 13.37 3.26
CA ARG A 15 -9.19 13.28 1.87
C ARG A 15 -10.03 12.05 1.59
N TRP A 16 -9.89 11.01 2.38
CA TRP A 16 -10.66 9.77 2.22
C TRP A 16 -12.14 9.91 2.60
N ASP A 17 -12.56 11.08 3.07
CA ASP A 17 -13.97 11.44 3.33
C ASP A 17 -14.85 11.43 2.06
N LYS A 18 -14.28 11.19 0.88
CA LYS A 18 -15.06 10.97 -0.35
C LYS A 18 -15.34 9.48 -0.55
N MET A 19 -16.28 8.93 0.23
CA MET A 19 -16.72 7.53 0.19
C MET A 19 -16.98 6.98 -1.22
N SER A 20 -17.36 7.83 -2.18
CA SER A 20 -17.59 7.45 -3.58
C SER A 20 -16.34 6.97 -4.32
N LYS A 21 -15.13 7.35 -3.88
CA LYS A 21 -13.86 6.91 -4.49
C LYS A 21 -13.18 5.79 -3.70
N VAL A 22 -13.40 5.71 -2.39
CA VAL A 22 -12.74 4.74 -1.50
C VAL A 22 -13.28 3.33 -1.74
N PHE A 23 -14.57 3.14 -1.78
CA PHE A 23 -15.16 1.80 -1.94
C PHE A 23 -14.79 1.12 -3.26
N PRO A 24 -14.78 1.78 -4.42
CA PRO A 24 -14.28 1.17 -5.65
C PRO A 24 -12.82 0.71 -5.57
N LYS A 25 -11.93 1.49 -4.95
CA LYS A 25 -10.52 1.13 -4.76
C LYS A 25 -10.37 -0.08 -3.85
N LEU A 26 -11.05 -0.09 -2.70
CA LEU A 26 -11.06 -1.23 -1.79
C LEU A 26 -11.63 -2.49 -2.46
N ALA A 27 -12.70 -2.35 -3.24
CA ALA A 27 -13.26 -3.47 -4.01
C ALA A 27 -12.28 -4.01 -5.04
N LYS A 28 -11.53 -3.14 -5.74
CA LYS A 28 -10.44 -3.56 -6.65
C LYS A 28 -9.34 -4.29 -5.91
N ALA A 29 -8.87 -3.77 -4.76
CA ALA A 29 -7.85 -4.41 -3.93
C ALA A 29 -8.27 -5.82 -3.48
N ILE A 30 -9.51 -5.98 -3.02
CA ILE A 30 -10.09 -7.28 -2.65
C ILE A 30 -10.12 -8.22 -3.86
N THR A 31 -10.60 -7.74 -5.02
CA THR A 31 -10.68 -8.56 -6.24
C THR A 31 -9.31 -9.02 -6.72
N VAL A 32 -8.29 -8.13 -6.68
CA VAL A 32 -6.90 -8.45 -7.04
C VAL A 32 -6.33 -9.49 -6.08
N ALA A 33 -6.45 -9.28 -4.77
CA ALA A 33 -5.96 -10.20 -3.75
C ALA A 33 -6.60 -11.58 -3.86
N ALA A 34 -7.92 -11.65 -4.08
CA ALA A 34 -8.65 -12.89 -4.27
C ALA A 34 -8.26 -13.61 -5.58
N LYS A 35 -7.93 -12.86 -6.63
CA LYS A 35 -7.47 -13.42 -7.91
C LYS A 35 -6.06 -14.02 -7.80
N GLU A 36 -5.16 -13.36 -7.08
CA GLU A 36 -3.77 -13.80 -6.92
C GLU A 36 -3.60 -15.00 -5.98
N GLY A 37 -4.33 -15.01 -4.87
CA GLY A 37 -4.13 -15.98 -3.79
C GLY A 37 -5.35 -16.88 -3.49
N GLY A 38 -6.42 -16.78 -4.26
CA GLY A 38 -7.67 -17.53 -4.03
C GLY A 38 -8.71 -16.75 -3.21
N THR A 39 -9.95 -17.22 -3.27
CA THR A 39 -11.14 -16.55 -2.70
C THR A 39 -11.39 -16.85 -1.22
N GLU A 40 -10.61 -17.76 -0.64
CA GLU A 40 -10.74 -18.17 0.77
C GLU A 40 -9.85 -17.28 1.65
N PRO A 41 -10.41 -16.39 2.50
CA PRO A 41 -9.61 -15.48 3.31
C PRO A 41 -8.65 -16.20 4.27
N ASP A 42 -9.05 -17.35 4.82
CA ASP A 42 -8.24 -18.11 5.76
C ASP A 42 -6.94 -18.66 5.12
N MET A 43 -6.97 -18.84 3.80
CA MET A 43 -5.83 -19.32 3.02
C MET A 43 -5.09 -18.21 2.26
N ASN A 44 -5.59 -16.96 2.35
CA ASN A 44 -5.05 -15.83 1.60
C ASN A 44 -4.82 -14.61 2.51
N PRO A 45 -3.62 -14.46 3.09
CA PRO A 45 -3.31 -13.32 3.98
C PRO A 45 -3.52 -11.95 3.34
N LYS A 46 -3.21 -11.81 2.04
CA LYS A 46 -3.44 -10.55 1.30
C LYS A 46 -4.93 -10.22 1.23
N LEU A 47 -5.77 -11.23 1.00
CA LEU A 47 -7.22 -11.07 0.98
C LEU A 47 -7.76 -10.69 2.36
N ARG A 48 -7.26 -11.33 3.44
CA ARG A 48 -7.60 -10.94 4.81
C ARG A 48 -7.28 -9.48 5.08
N ALA A 49 -6.07 -9.04 4.72
CA ALA A 49 -5.65 -7.65 4.88
C ALA A 49 -6.53 -6.67 4.09
N ALA A 50 -6.85 -6.99 2.84
CA ALA A 50 -7.74 -6.16 2.00
C ALA A 50 -9.17 -6.09 2.58
N ILE A 51 -9.68 -7.20 3.11
CA ILE A 51 -10.99 -7.25 3.79
C ILE A 51 -10.96 -6.43 5.08
N ALA A 52 -9.90 -6.53 5.88
CA ALA A 52 -9.74 -5.75 7.11
C ALA A 52 -9.71 -4.25 6.80
N ALA A 53 -8.95 -3.82 5.78
CA ALA A 53 -8.92 -2.43 5.33
C ALA A 53 -10.30 -1.93 4.87
N ALA A 54 -11.07 -2.77 4.16
CA ALA A 54 -12.42 -2.43 3.73
C ALA A 54 -13.40 -2.30 4.92
N LYS A 55 -13.32 -3.20 5.90
CA LYS A 55 -14.10 -3.14 7.13
C LYS A 55 -13.78 -1.90 7.96
N ALA A 56 -12.50 -1.53 8.07
CA ALA A 56 -12.06 -0.31 8.75
C ALA A 56 -12.65 0.97 8.15
N GLN A 57 -12.99 0.94 6.84
CA GLN A 57 -13.68 2.03 6.14
C GLN A 57 -15.22 1.85 6.12
N ASN A 58 -15.76 0.95 6.95
CA ASN A 58 -17.19 0.65 7.01
C ASN A 58 -17.81 0.19 5.68
N MET A 59 -17.04 -0.51 4.85
CA MET A 59 -17.57 -1.09 3.62
C MET A 59 -18.59 -2.19 3.96
N PRO A 60 -19.83 -2.14 3.39
CA PRO A 60 -20.83 -3.16 3.63
C PRO A 60 -20.35 -4.56 3.25
N LYS A 61 -20.73 -5.57 4.03
CA LYS A 61 -20.36 -6.97 3.79
C LYS A 61 -20.74 -7.43 2.38
N ASP A 62 -21.91 -7.05 1.89
CA ASP A 62 -22.38 -7.41 0.55
C ASP A 62 -21.41 -6.90 -0.56
N ASN A 63 -20.81 -5.72 -0.36
CA ASN A 63 -19.84 -5.17 -1.29
C ASN A 63 -18.50 -5.94 -1.24
N ILE A 64 -18.08 -6.37 -0.05
CA ILE A 64 -16.90 -7.21 0.15
C ILE A 64 -17.10 -8.57 -0.54
N ASP A 65 -18.24 -9.23 -0.26
CA ASP A 65 -18.59 -10.53 -0.83
C ASP A 65 -18.72 -10.45 -2.37
N ALA A 66 -19.29 -9.36 -2.89
CA ALA A 66 -19.39 -9.11 -4.31
C ALA A 66 -18.00 -8.91 -4.96
N ALA A 67 -17.06 -8.25 -4.27
CA ALA A 67 -15.69 -8.05 -4.76
C ALA A 67 -14.91 -9.38 -4.81
N ILE A 68 -15.05 -10.24 -3.78
CA ILE A 68 -14.47 -11.60 -3.76
C ILE A 68 -15.06 -12.44 -4.90
N LYS A 69 -16.40 -12.45 -5.03
CA LYS A 69 -17.09 -13.21 -6.07
C LYS A 69 -16.68 -12.77 -7.48
N ARG A 70 -16.44 -11.47 -7.67
CA ARG A 70 -15.97 -10.93 -8.95
C ARG A 70 -14.64 -11.56 -9.37
N ALA A 71 -13.75 -11.89 -8.43
CA ALA A 71 -12.49 -12.55 -8.72
C ALA A 71 -12.63 -13.90 -9.43
N SER A 72 -13.73 -14.62 -9.19
CA SER A 72 -14.04 -15.91 -9.85
C SER A 72 -14.82 -15.75 -11.15
N GLY A 73 -15.29 -14.54 -11.48
CA GLY A 73 -16.13 -14.26 -12.66
C GLY A 73 -15.29 -14.01 -13.93
N LYS A 74 -15.96 -14.12 -15.08
CA LYS A 74 -15.34 -13.83 -16.40
C LYS A 74 -14.90 -12.36 -16.50
N ASP A 75 -15.61 -11.45 -15.85
CA ASP A 75 -15.33 -10.00 -15.89
C ASP A 75 -14.10 -9.61 -15.07
N SER A 76 -13.61 -10.47 -14.20
CA SER A 76 -12.37 -10.23 -13.43
C SER A 76 -11.10 -10.62 -14.21
N ALA A 77 -11.26 -11.30 -15.35
CA ALA A 77 -10.12 -11.81 -16.11
C ALA A 77 -9.15 -10.70 -16.55
N ASP A 78 -9.63 -9.47 -16.63
CA ASP A 78 -8.89 -8.36 -17.22
C ASP A 78 -8.22 -7.41 -16.21
N ILE A 79 -8.57 -7.45 -14.91
CA ILE A 79 -7.91 -6.59 -13.91
C ILE A 79 -6.49 -7.08 -13.67
N LYS A 80 -5.50 -6.19 -13.91
CA LYS A 80 -4.07 -6.44 -13.75
C LYS A 80 -3.46 -5.40 -12.81
N THR A 81 -2.52 -5.84 -11.98
CA THR A 81 -1.65 -4.93 -11.24
C THR A 81 -0.51 -4.48 -12.14
N ILE A 82 -0.31 -3.18 -12.27
CA ILE A 82 0.73 -2.57 -13.09
C ILE A 82 1.44 -1.50 -12.27
N PHE A 83 2.76 -1.46 -12.39
CA PHE A 83 3.60 -0.46 -11.74
C PHE A 83 4.15 0.52 -12.77
N TYR A 84 4.11 1.80 -12.42
CA TYR A 84 4.73 2.87 -13.19
C TYR A 84 5.78 3.56 -12.34
N ASP A 85 6.98 3.70 -12.89
CA ASP A 85 8.06 4.45 -12.30
C ASP A 85 8.01 5.89 -12.77
N GLY A 86 8.30 6.82 -11.89
CA GLY A 86 8.34 8.23 -12.22
C GLY A 86 9.24 9.02 -11.28
N LYS A 87 9.49 10.24 -11.66
CA LYS A 87 10.19 11.23 -10.83
C LYS A 87 9.39 12.52 -10.73
N GLY A 88 9.42 13.11 -9.58
CA GLY A 88 8.90 14.44 -9.28
C GLY A 88 10.02 15.48 -9.17
N ALA A 89 9.66 16.68 -8.73
CA ALA A 89 10.62 17.73 -8.40
C ALA A 89 11.51 17.30 -7.21
N HIS A 90 12.60 18.00 -6.98
CA HIS A 90 13.49 17.87 -5.82
C HIS A 90 14.10 16.47 -5.60
N GLY A 91 14.24 15.67 -6.67
CA GLY A 91 14.83 14.33 -6.60
C GLY A 91 13.86 13.25 -6.07
N VAL A 92 12.57 13.55 -5.95
CA VAL A 92 11.57 12.58 -5.52
C VAL A 92 11.38 11.51 -6.58
N GLN A 93 11.55 10.25 -6.16
CA GLN A 93 11.28 9.07 -6.96
C GLN A 93 9.91 8.51 -6.56
N ILE A 94 9.13 8.08 -7.54
CA ILE A 94 7.73 7.72 -7.32
C ILE A 94 7.44 6.39 -8.01
N ILE A 95 6.95 5.40 -7.24
CA ILE A 95 6.36 4.18 -7.80
C ILE A 95 4.85 4.27 -7.63
N VAL A 96 4.11 4.12 -8.74
CA VAL A 96 2.65 4.13 -8.77
C VAL A 96 2.14 2.73 -9.02
N GLU A 97 1.44 2.16 -8.04
CA GLU A 97 0.76 0.87 -8.17
C GLU A 97 -0.67 1.09 -8.65
N CYS A 98 -1.02 0.47 -9.76
CA CYS A 98 -2.35 0.56 -10.37
C CYS A 98 -3.00 -0.82 -10.48
N ALA A 99 -4.32 -0.88 -10.27
CA ALA A 99 -5.16 -2.02 -10.61
C ALA A 99 -6.14 -1.59 -11.71
N THR A 100 -6.02 -2.18 -12.90
CA THR A 100 -6.78 -1.72 -14.06
C THR A 100 -7.19 -2.87 -14.98
N ASP A 101 -8.33 -2.71 -15.62
CA ASP A 101 -8.83 -3.51 -16.72
C ASP A 101 -8.39 -2.96 -18.10
N ASN A 102 -7.86 -1.72 -18.13
CA ASN A 102 -7.45 -1.05 -19.37
C ASN A 102 -6.07 -0.37 -19.21
N PRO A 103 -4.97 -1.12 -19.39
CA PRO A 103 -3.61 -0.58 -19.27
C PRO A 103 -3.33 0.64 -20.15
N THR A 104 -3.93 0.68 -21.35
CA THR A 104 -3.72 1.79 -22.29
C THR A 104 -4.32 3.09 -21.77
N ARG A 105 -5.50 3.05 -21.18
CA ARG A 105 -6.12 4.19 -20.51
C ARG A 105 -5.27 4.63 -19.32
N THR A 106 -4.89 3.69 -18.45
CA THR A 106 -4.18 3.99 -17.22
C THR A 106 -2.82 4.61 -17.47
N VAL A 107 -2.02 4.09 -18.42
CA VAL A 107 -0.72 4.70 -18.76
C VAL A 107 -0.87 6.11 -19.29
N ALA A 108 -1.90 6.37 -20.11
CA ALA A 108 -2.16 7.71 -20.63
C ALA A 108 -2.54 8.70 -19.50
N ASN A 109 -3.38 8.28 -18.57
CA ASN A 109 -3.77 9.07 -17.39
C ASN A 109 -2.57 9.38 -16.50
N VAL A 110 -1.83 8.35 -16.08
CA VAL A 110 -0.67 8.50 -15.20
C VAL A 110 0.37 9.41 -15.85
N LYS A 111 0.68 9.22 -17.15
CA LYS A 111 1.59 10.08 -17.89
C LYS A 111 1.12 11.53 -17.95
N ALA A 112 -0.17 11.76 -18.15
CA ALA A 112 -0.75 13.10 -18.18
C ALA A 112 -0.68 13.77 -16.80
N ILE A 113 -0.90 13.02 -15.71
CA ILE A 113 -0.80 13.52 -14.33
C ILE A 113 0.65 13.95 -14.05
N PHE A 114 1.64 13.11 -14.33
CA PHE A 114 3.05 13.47 -14.17
C PHE A 114 3.41 14.75 -14.94
N SER A 115 3.13 14.77 -16.25
CA SER A 115 3.51 15.90 -17.14
C SER A 115 2.87 17.21 -16.72
N LYS A 116 1.62 17.20 -16.23
CA LYS A 116 0.90 18.42 -15.84
C LYS A 116 1.31 18.95 -14.46
N ASN A 117 1.94 18.14 -13.63
CA ASN A 117 2.29 18.47 -12.25
C ASN A 117 3.81 18.45 -12.00
N GLY A 118 4.61 18.73 -13.03
CA GLY A 118 6.07 18.90 -12.90
C GLY A 118 6.87 17.60 -12.71
N GLY A 119 6.29 16.46 -13.03
CA GLY A 119 6.96 15.18 -12.99
C GLY A 119 7.14 14.55 -14.36
N GLU A 120 7.81 13.41 -14.39
CA GLU A 120 8.08 12.63 -15.60
C GLU A 120 7.97 11.13 -15.31
N ILE A 121 7.34 10.38 -16.22
CA ILE A 121 7.36 8.92 -16.20
C ILE A 121 8.73 8.40 -16.66
N LEU A 122 9.24 7.40 -15.97
CA LEU A 122 10.47 6.69 -16.28
C LEU A 122 10.17 5.35 -16.97
N PRO A 123 11.15 4.73 -17.64
CA PRO A 123 11.00 3.35 -18.11
C PRO A 123 10.70 2.41 -16.95
N SER A 124 9.84 1.41 -17.16
CA SER A 124 9.47 0.44 -16.14
C SER A 124 10.69 -0.29 -15.58
N GLY A 125 10.75 -0.43 -14.26
CA GLY A 125 11.85 -1.05 -13.53
C GLY A 125 13.04 -0.13 -13.24
N SER A 126 12.99 1.14 -13.66
CA SER A 126 14.08 2.11 -13.42
C SER A 126 14.36 2.33 -11.94
N LEU A 127 13.35 2.17 -11.10
CA LEU A 127 13.43 2.42 -9.66
C LEU A 127 13.61 1.15 -8.81
N ASN A 128 13.74 -0.03 -9.41
CA ASN A 128 13.85 -1.29 -8.68
C ASN A 128 15.02 -1.33 -7.67
N PHE A 129 16.12 -0.62 -7.97
CA PHE A 129 17.28 -0.56 -7.08
C PHE A 129 17.13 0.52 -5.98
N MET A 130 16.19 1.45 -6.14
CA MET A 130 15.94 2.55 -5.20
C MET A 130 14.99 2.15 -4.06
N PHE A 131 14.24 1.08 -4.25
CA PHE A 131 13.24 0.63 -3.30
C PHE A 131 13.39 -0.86 -3.00
N THR A 132 13.12 -1.22 -1.75
CA THR A 132 12.97 -2.61 -1.33
C THR A 132 11.50 -2.89 -1.04
N ARG A 133 10.98 -3.98 -1.59
CA ARG A 133 9.60 -4.40 -1.33
C ARG A 133 9.56 -5.18 -0.02
N LYS A 134 8.82 -4.68 0.95
CA LYS A 134 8.70 -5.26 2.30
C LYS A 134 7.24 -5.60 2.64
N SER A 135 7.06 -6.57 3.51
CA SER A 135 5.82 -6.78 4.27
C SER A 135 5.80 -5.78 5.42
N VAL A 136 4.69 -5.07 5.60
CA VAL A 136 4.53 -4.07 6.67
C VAL A 136 3.24 -4.32 7.41
N PHE A 137 3.33 -4.45 8.73
CA PHE A 137 2.20 -4.62 9.64
C PHE A 137 2.21 -3.47 10.64
N GLU A 138 1.08 -2.80 10.82
CA GLU A 138 0.85 -1.77 11.83
C GLU A 138 -0.07 -2.35 12.91
N LEU A 139 0.40 -2.31 14.16
CA LEU A 139 -0.32 -2.79 15.34
C LEU A 139 -0.47 -1.68 16.37
N ASP A 140 -1.44 -1.80 17.27
CA ASP A 140 -1.39 -1.06 18.54
C ASP A 140 -0.19 -1.51 19.35
N MET A 141 0.35 -0.60 20.18
CA MET A 141 1.39 -0.98 21.12
C MET A 141 0.93 -2.13 22.00
N PRO A 142 1.58 -3.30 21.94
CA PRO A 142 1.22 -4.44 22.77
C PRO A 142 1.68 -4.23 24.22
N ALA A 143 1.07 -4.96 25.15
CA ALA A 143 1.56 -5.02 26.53
C ALA A 143 2.80 -5.91 26.69
N LYS A 144 3.14 -6.70 25.67
CA LYS A 144 4.30 -7.60 25.64
C LYS A 144 5.58 -6.82 25.33
N GLU A 145 6.70 -7.24 25.89
CA GLU A 145 8.00 -6.61 25.62
C GLU A 145 8.40 -6.78 24.16
N LEU A 146 8.96 -5.73 23.56
CA LEU A 146 9.31 -5.72 22.14
C LEU A 146 10.39 -6.76 21.79
N ASP A 147 11.37 -6.93 22.67
CA ASP A 147 12.46 -7.92 22.50
C ASP A 147 11.91 -9.36 22.42
N GLU A 148 10.83 -9.67 23.17
CA GLU A 148 10.17 -10.97 23.10
C GLU A 148 9.44 -11.15 21.76
N ILE A 149 8.74 -10.10 21.31
CA ILE A 149 8.03 -10.11 20.04
C ILE A 149 9.04 -10.29 18.89
N GLU A 150 10.13 -9.55 18.92
CA GLU A 150 11.20 -9.64 17.93
C GLU A 150 11.76 -11.07 17.85
N LEU A 151 12.12 -11.64 19.02
CA LEU A 151 12.69 -12.98 19.09
C LEU A 151 11.74 -14.06 18.54
N GLU A 152 10.44 -13.95 18.86
CA GLU A 152 9.44 -14.92 18.40
C GLU A 152 9.09 -14.78 16.92
N LEU A 153 9.23 -13.58 16.32
CA LEU A 153 8.89 -13.31 14.92
C LEU A 153 10.05 -13.50 13.94
N ILE A 154 11.30 -13.63 14.41
CA ILE A 154 12.47 -13.88 13.54
C ILE A 154 12.25 -15.11 12.65
N ASP A 155 11.78 -16.21 13.23
CA ASP A 155 11.53 -17.47 12.50
C ASP A 155 10.37 -17.36 11.49
N PHE A 156 9.55 -16.31 11.59
CA PHE A 156 8.45 -16.01 10.69
C PHE A 156 8.83 -15.01 9.58
N GLY A 157 10.09 -14.56 9.56
CA GLY A 157 10.61 -13.67 8.52
C GLY A 157 10.60 -12.20 8.88
N LEU A 158 10.60 -11.89 10.18
CA LEU A 158 10.84 -10.53 10.68
C LEU A 158 12.22 -10.02 10.24
N THR A 159 12.29 -8.79 9.77
CA THR A 159 13.56 -8.10 9.47
C THR A 159 13.80 -6.90 10.35
N GLU A 160 12.74 -6.25 10.84
CA GLU A 160 12.85 -5.01 11.61
C GLU A 160 11.56 -4.76 12.41
N ILE A 161 11.71 -4.21 13.61
CA ILE A 161 10.61 -3.65 14.42
C ILE A 161 10.88 -2.17 14.65
N GLU A 162 9.87 -1.34 14.49
CA GLU A 162 9.93 0.09 14.72
C GLU A 162 8.73 0.54 15.55
N GLN A 163 8.99 1.41 16.53
CA GLN A 163 7.94 2.05 17.30
C GLN A 163 7.83 3.51 16.88
N ASP A 164 6.65 3.94 16.49
CA ASP A 164 6.39 5.31 16.08
C ASP A 164 4.97 5.75 16.45
N ASP A 165 4.82 6.94 17.02
CA ASP A 165 3.54 7.57 17.40
C ASP A 165 2.54 6.65 18.12
N GLY A 166 3.05 5.80 19.05
CA GLY A 166 2.22 4.87 19.82
C GLY A 166 1.72 3.66 19.06
N ALA A 167 2.23 3.41 17.86
CA ALA A 167 2.00 2.20 17.06
C ALA A 167 3.29 1.38 16.96
N LEU A 168 3.12 0.08 16.76
CA LEU A 168 4.19 -0.86 16.46
C LEU A 168 4.17 -1.21 14.98
N TYR A 169 5.30 -1.02 14.31
CA TYR A 169 5.50 -1.40 12.92
C TYR A 169 6.42 -2.62 12.83
N ILE A 170 5.94 -3.66 12.18
CA ILE A 170 6.66 -4.91 11.97
C ILE A 170 6.96 -5.03 10.48
N TYR A 171 8.24 -5.15 10.14
CA TYR A 171 8.71 -5.31 8.76
C TYR A 171 9.25 -6.70 8.53
N GLY A 172 8.98 -7.24 7.36
CA GLY A 172 9.54 -8.50 6.91
C GLY A 172 9.83 -8.47 5.41
N ASP A 173 10.48 -9.51 4.92
CA ASP A 173 10.66 -9.69 3.49
C ASP A 173 9.32 -9.81 2.77
N TYR A 174 9.27 -9.39 1.52
CA TYR A 174 8.07 -9.50 0.68
C TYR A 174 7.47 -10.91 0.67
N ALA A 175 8.34 -11.93 0.59
CA ALA A 175 7.91 -13.32 0.55
C ALA A 175 7.34 -13.82 1.89
N SER A 176 7.68 -13.15 3.00
CA SER A 176 7.29 -13.55 4.35
C SER A 176 5.95 -12.99 4.80
N PHE A 177 5.19 -12.31 3.93
CA PHE A 177 3.92 -11.69 4.31
C PHE A 177 2.94 -12.68 4.98
N GLY A 178 2.82 -13.89 4.41
CA GLY A 178 1.94 -14.93 4.95
C GLY A 178 2.42 -15.49 6.28
N THR A 179 3.69 -15.90 6.34
CA THR A 179 4.30 -16.48 7.56
C THR A 179 4.34 -15.47 8.70
N LEU A 180 4.69 -14.22 8.40
CA LEU A 180 4.72 -13.15 9.41
C LEU A 180 3.31 -12.81 9.94
N SER A 181 2.30 -12.81 9.06
CA SER A 181 0.89 -12.69 9.49
C SER A 181 0.48 -13.79 10.45
N GLU A 182 0.86 -15.06 10.16
CA GLU A 182 0.61 -16.20 11.04
C GLU A 182 1.35 -16.08 12.38
N GLY A 183 2.61 -15.61 12.35
CA GLY A 183 3.40 -15.36 13.56
C GLY A 183 2.74 -14.34 14.48
N ILE A 184 2.30 -13.21 13.93
CA ILE A 184 1.59 -12.14 14.64
C ILE A 184 0.30 -12.69 15.29
N GLU A 185 -0.49 -13.46 14.54
CA GLU A 185 -1.73 -14.09 15.05
C GLU A 185 -1.44 -15.10 16.17
N LYS A 186 -0.37 -15.93 16.04
CA LYS A 186 0.05 -16.90 17.09
C LYS A 186 0.46 -16.22 18.39
N LEU A 187 1.02 -15.02 18.32
CA LEU A 187 1.34 -14.20 19.49
C LEU A 187 0.11 -13.57 20.14
N GLY A 188 -1.07 -13.76 19.57
CA GLY A 188 -2.30 -13.11 20.02
C GLY A 188 -2.35 -11.61 19.72
N LEU A 189 -1.52 -11.14 18.78
CA LEU A 189 -1.49 -9.76 18.32
C LEU A 189 -2.41 -9.59 17.11
N GLU A 190 -3.03 -8.41 17.00
CA GLU A 190 -3.91 -8.07 15.89
C GLU A 190 -3.31 -6.92 15.08
N ALA A 191 -3.11 -7.15 13.79
CA ALA A 191 -2.65 -6.10 12.89
C ALA A 191 -3.81 -5.19 12.48
N LYS A 192 -3.71 -3.89 12.78
CA LYS A 192 -4.65 -2.88 12.28
C LYS A 192 -4.59 -2.73 10.77
N LYS A 193 -3.36 -2.78 10.24
CA LYS A 193 -3.09 -2.73 8.82
C LYS A 193 -1.99 -3.72 8.48
N ALA A 194 -2.14 -4.35 7.32
CA ALA A 194 -1.12 -5.22 6.74
C ALA A 194 -1.05 -4.95 5.24
N SER A 195 0.15 -4.74 4.71
CA SER A 195 0.34 -4.41 3.29
C SER A 195 1.74 -4.77 2.82
N LEU A 196 1.87 -4.92 1.50
CA LEU A 196 3.15 -4.97 0.83
C LEU A 196 3.49 -3.56 0.38
N GLN A 197 4.64 -3.05 0.74
CA GLN A 197 5.05 -1.68 0.45
C GLN A 197 6.43 -1.64 -0.22
N TYR A 198 6.67 -0.60 -0.99
CA TYR A 198 8.00 -0.25 -1.47
C TYR A 198 8.60 0.77 -0.49
N ILE A 199 9.67 0.36 0.18
CA ILE A 199 10.42 1.21 1.14
C ILE A 199 11.67 1.71 0.43
N ALA A 200 11.89 3.02 0.48
CA ALA A 200 13.05 3.63 -0.15
C ALA A 200 14.35 3.26 0.57
N ASN A 201 15.37 2.87 -0.22
CA ASN A 201 16.71 2.57 0.29
C ASN A 201 17.52 3.83 0.60
N SER A 202 17.17 4.95 -0.04
CA SER A 202 17.85 6.25 0.12
C SER A 202 16.78 7.35 0.13
N PRO A 203 16.25 7.69 1.31
CA PRO A 203 15.23 8.72 1.44
C PRO A 203 15.80 10.12 1.16
N VAL A 204 14.94 11.03 0.77
CA VAL A 204 15.21 12.46 0.61
C VAL A 204 14.35 13.27 1.57
N SER A 205 14.98 14.22 2.24
CA SER A 205 14.28 15.19 3.10
C SER A 205 13.88 16.41 2.29
N LEU A 206 12.63 16.83 2.41
CA LEU A 206 12.10 18.03 1.76
C LEU A 206 11.73 19.09 2.80
N ASN A 207 11.97 20.35 2.47
CA ASN A 207 11.40 21.45 3.26
C ASN A 207 9.91 21.64 2.92
N GLU A 208 9.19 22.50 3.68
CA GLU A 208 7.73 22.71 3.53
C GLU A 208 7.34 23.20 2.13
N GLU A 209 8.14 24.09 1.53
CA GLU A 209 7.90 24.62 0.19
C GLU A 209 8.01 23.51 -0.87
N GLN A 210 9.09 22.75 -0.82
CA GLN A 210 9.34 21.61 -1.71
C GLN A 210 8.28 20.52 -1.54
N MET A 211 7.88 20.23 -0.31
CA MET A 211 6.81 19.29 -0.02
C MET A 211 5.49 19.73 -0.66
N SER A 212 5.11 21.00 -0.53
CA SER A 212 3.89 21.56 -1.11
C SER A 212 3.86 21.45 -2.64
N GLU A 213 5.02 21.54 -3.31
CA GLU A 213 5.12 21.35 -4.77
C GLU A 213 4.90 19.89 -5.17
N VAL A 214 5.54 18.98 -4.46
CA VAL A 214 5.44 17.53 -4.76
C VAL A 214 4.06 16.98 -4.40
N GLU A 215 3.46 17.46 -3.32
CA GLU A 215 2.13 17.02 -2.85
C GLU A 215 1.07 17.12 -3.95
N LYS A 216 1.09 18.18 -4.76
CA LYS A 216 0.12 18.37 -5.85
C LYS A 216 0.17 17.22 -6.86
N LEU A 217 1.37 16.72 -7.17
CA LEU A 217 1.54 15.56 -8.04
C LEU A 217 1.02 14.29 -7.37
N LEU A 218 1.43 14.07 -6.11
CA LEU A 218 1.05 12.87 -5.37
C LEU A 218 -0.47 12.79 -5.17
N ASP A 219 -1.10 13.91 -4.84
CA ASP A 219 -2.55 14.01 -4.69
C ASP A 219 -3.29 13.63 -5.97
N LYS A 220 -2.81 14.12 -7.11
CA LYS A 220 -3.43 13.82 -8.41
C LYS A 220 -3.25 12.37 -8.81
N LEU A 221 -2.12 11.75 -8.47
CA LEU A 221 -1.91 10.31 -8.65
C LEU A 221 -2.86 9.52 -7.73
N GLU A 222 -2.93 9.88 -6.45
CA GLU A 222 -3.81 9.22 -5.48
C GLU A 222 -5.31 9.41 -5.78
N ASP A 223 -5.69 10.47 -6.48
CA ASP A 223 -7.07 10.74 -6.90
C ASP A 223 -7.52 9.87 -8.10
N ASP A 224 -6.61 9.30 -8.88
CA ASP A 224 -6.97 8.46 -10.03
C ASP A 224 -7.59 7.13 -9.57
N ASP A 225 -8.67 6.71 -10.25
CA ASP A 225 -9.46 5.54 -9.87
C ASP A 225 -8.72 4.20 -10.05
N ASP A 226 -7.71 4.15 -10.91
CA ASP A 226 -6.91 2.96 -11.15
C ASP A 226 -5.71 2.86 -10.21
N VAL A 227 -5.30 3.97 -9.56
CA VAL A 227 -4.18 4.01 -8.61
C VAL A 227 -4.59 3.44 -7.26
N GLN A 228 -3.87 2.42 -6.81
CA GLN A 228 -4.08 1.75 -5.52
C GLN A 228 -3.15 2.31 -4.44
N ALA A 229 -1.87 2.54 -4.80
CA ALA A 229 -0.88 3.09 -3.89
C ALA A 229 0.16 3.92 -4.64
N VAL A 230 0.73 4.90 -3.93
CA VAL A 230 1.85 5.73 -4.41
C VAL A 230 2.95 5.65 -3.36
N TYR A 231 4.11 5.15 -3.78
CA TYR A 231 5.29 5.02 -2.93
C TYR A 231 6.33 6.06 -3.34
N THR A 232 6.98 6.67 -2.36
CA THR A 232 7.99 7.71 -2.61
C THR A 232 9.23 7.47 -1.76
N ASN A 233 10.35 8.06 -2.17
CA ASN A 233 11.56 8.12 -1.36
C ASN A 233 11.62 9.34 -0.43
N ILE A 234 10.48 9.96 -0.11
CA ILE A 234 10.43 11.06 0.86
C ILE A 234 10.51 10.47 2.26
N GLU A 235 11.38 11.05 3.08
CA GLU A 235 11.58 10.71 4.51
C GLU A 235 10.42 11.23 5.38
#